data_9175428356c8852a3a940a5c13e55b38
#
_entry.id   9175428356c8852a3a940a5c13e55b38
#
_cell.length_a   1.000
_cell.length_b   1.000
_cell.length_c   1.000
_cell.angle_alpha   90.00
_cell.angle_beta   90.00
_cell.angle_gamma   90.00
#
_symmetry.space_group_name_H-M   'P 1'
#
loop_
_entity.id
_entity.type
_entity.pdbx_description
1 polymer ?
#
loop_
_entity_poly.entity_id
_entity_poly.type
_entity_poly.pdbx_seq_one_letter_code
_entity_poly.pdbx_strand_id
1 'polypeptide(L)'
;MLFNKLNAFFGRCIIGRHADFGPEFVLIHSYGVVINTRVCGGRGIKIEHLVTIGAEKDASPVLGDNVFIGAGAKIIGAVKIGSNTRIGANAVVNIDVPDNATAVGIPARIVTPTPESPS
;
A
#
# COMPACT_ATOMS: atom_id res chain seq x y z
N MET A 1 -16.60 12.24 0.28
CA MET A 1 -17.05 11.12 -0.54
C MET A 1 -17.80 10.10 0.27
N LEU A 2 -18.83 9.52 -0.33
CA LEU A 2 -19.66 8.55 0.39
C LEU A 2 -18.87 7.33 0.82
N PHE A 3 -18.03 6.78 -0.09
CA PHE A 3 -17.22 5.62 0.22
C PHE A 3 -16.29 5.87 1.41
N ASN A 4 -15.63 7.01 1.40
CA ASN A 4 -14.72 7.37 2.48
C ASN A 4 -15.47 7.49 3.82
N LYS A 5 -16.63 8.11 3.80
CA LYS A 5 -17.43 8.25 5.02
C LYS A 5 -17.86 6.89 5.56
N LEU A 6 -18.29 5.99 4.68
CA LEU A 6 -18.71 4.67 5.12
C LEU A 6 -17.54 3.89 5.71
N ASN A 7 -16.38 3.94 5.09
CA ASN A 7 -15.22 3.23 5.62
C ASN A 7 -14.80 3.78 6.97
N ALA A 8 -14.80 5.09 7.13
CA ALA A 8 -14.45 5.70 8.41
C ALA A 8 -15.43 5.26 9.50
N PHE A 9 -16.71 5.13 9.16
CA PHE A 9 -17.73 4.76 10.14
C PHE A 9 -17.66 3.28 10.53
N PHE A 10 -17.53 2.39 9.55
CA PHE A 10 -17.64 0.96 9.82
C PHE A 10 -16.31 0.28 10.07
N GLY A 11 -15.25 0.67 9.42
CA GLY A 11 -13.99 -0.03 9.49
C GLY A 11 -12.89 0.70 10.21
N ARG A 12 -13.20 1.88 10.74
CA ARG A 12 -12.17 2.77 11.26
C ARG A 12 -11.05 2.93 10.23
N CYS A 13 -11.47 3.06 8.99
CA CYS A 13 -10.60 3.19 7.84
C CYS A 13 -10.72 4.61 7.32
N ILE A 14 -9.59 5.27 7.11
CA ILE A 14 -9.56 6.63 6.60
C ILE A 14 -8.86 6.61 5.25
N ILE A 15 -9.62 6.89 4.20
CA ILE A 15 -9.06 7.01 2.87
C ILE A 15 -9.25 8.45 2.43
N GLY A 16 -8.15 9.10 2.10
CA GLY A 16 -8.17 10.50 1.73
C GLY A 16 -9.07 10.75 0.52
N ARG A 17 -9.68 11.94 0.51
CA ARG A 17 -10.69 12.27 -0.48
C ARG A 17 -10.19 12.18 -1.92
N HIS A 18 -8.93 12.49 -2.15
CA HIS A 18 -8.35 12.52 -3.49
C HIS A 18 -7.44 11.33 -3.77
N ALA A 19 -7.43 10.34 -2.89
CA ALA A 19 -6.74 9.09 -3.17
C ALA A 19 -7.44 8.42 -4.36
N ASP A 20 -6.65 7.86 -5.26
CA ASP A 20 -7.17 7.33 -6.51
C ASP A 20 -6.57 5.96 -6.80
N PHE A 21 -7.43 4.97 -6.89
CA PHE A 21 -7.04 3.59 -7.16
C PHE A 21 -7.84 3.06 -8.34
N GLY A 22 -7.20 2.25 -9.15
CA GLY A 22 -7.84 1.60 -10.28
C GLY A 22 -8.84 0.53 -9.84
N PRO A 23 -9.39 -0.21 -10.80
CA PRO A 23 -10.36 -1.24 -10.49
C PRO A 23 -9.77 -2.39 -9.69
N GLU A 24 -10.63 -3.17 -9.07
CA GLU A 24 -10.23 -4.33 -8.27
C GLU A 24 -9.42 -3.95 -7.02
N PHE A 25 -9.68 -2.78 -6.50
CA PHE A 25 -9.10 -2.36 -5.22
C PHE A 25 -9.82 -3.09 -4.09
N VAL A 26 -9.06 -3.78 -3.25
CA VAL A 26 -9.63 -4.59 -2.16
C VAL A 26 -8.98 -4.24 -0.84
N LEU A 27 -9.80 -3.87 0.12
CA LEU A 27 -9.40 -3.82 1.52
C LEU A 27 -9.77 -5.18 2.11
N ILE A 28 -8.78 -6.04 2.28
CA ILE A 28 -9.02 -7.39 2.78
C ILE A 28 -9.62 -7.31 4.18
N HIS A 29 -9.04 -6.46 5.02
CA HIS A 29 -9.63 -6.07 6.29
C HIS A 29 -9.43 -4.56 6.39
N SER A 30 -10.50 -3.81 6.56
CA SER A 30 -10.40 -2.36 6.52
C SER A 30 -9.99 -1.72 7.84
N TYR A 31 -9.89 -2.49 8.90
CA TYR A 31 -9.66 -1.95 10.22
C TYR A 31 -8.31 -1.25 10.33
N GLY A 32 -8.34 -0.01 10.79
CA GLY A 32 -7.13 0.77 11.05
C GLY A 32 -6.34 1.19 9.82
N VAL A 33 -6.91 1.07 8.62
CA VAL A 33 -6.24 1.49 7.40
C VAL A 33 -6.32 3.00 7.25
N VAL A 34 -5.18 3.63 6.96
CA VAL A 34 -5.11 5.08 6.75
C VAL A 34 -4.37 5.32 5.44
N ILE A 35 -5.03 5.94 4.48
CA ILE A 35 -4.47 6.24 3.17
C ILE A 35 -4.56 7.74 2.93
N ASN A 36 -3.43 8.37 2.67
CA ASN A 36 -3.34 9.81 2.47
C ASN A 36 -4.08 10.21 1.19
N THR A 37 -4.53 11.46 1.17
CA THR A 37 -5.42 11.99 0.14
C THR A 37 -4.80 12.04 -1.27
N ARG A 38 -3.49 11.95 -1.41
CA ARG A 38 -2.83 12.05 -2.72
C ARG A 38 -2.20 10.76 -3.19
N VAL A 39 -2.46 9.68 -2.49
CA VAL A 39 -1.94 8.38 -2.89
C VAL A 39 -2.65 7.92 -4.15
N CYS A 40 -1.87 7.44 -5.11
CA CYS A 40 -2.40 6.86 -6.34
C CYS A 40 -1.97 5.41 -6.46
N GLY A 41 -2.84 4.58 -6.99
CA GLY A 41 -2.52 3.19 -7.23
C GLY A 41 -3.16 2.68 -8.51
N GLY A 42 -2.58 1.65 -9.09
CA GLY A 42 -3.11 1.00 -10.27
C GLY A 42 -4.26 0.05 -9.92
N ARG A 43 -4.42 -0.97 -10.73
CA ARG A 43 -5.48 -1.95 -10.55
C ARG A 43 -5.01 -3.09 -9.65
N GLY A 44 -5.97 -3.74 -9.00
CA GLY A 44 -5.68 -4.96 -8.25
C GLY A 44 -4.88 -4.74 -6.98
N ILE A 45 -4.99 -3.58 -6.37
CA ILE A 45 -4.31 -3.28 -5.11
C ILE A 45 -5.06 -3.98 -3.98
N LYS A 46 -4.34 -4.76 -3.17
CA LYS A 46 -4.91 -5.47 -2.02
C LYS A 46 -4.21 -5.05 -0.75
N ILE A 47 -4.99 -4.62 0.22
CA ILE A 47 -4.47 -4.02 1.45
C ILE A 47 -5.05 -4.74 2.66
N GLU A 48 -4.18 -5.21 3.54
CA GLU A 48 -4.57 -5.80 4.81
C GLU A 48 -4.83 -4.71 5.85
N HIS A 49 -5.19 -5.12 7.06
CA HIS A 49 -5.53 -4.18 8.13
C HIS A 49 -4.31 -3.44 8.68
N LEU A 50 -4.54 -2.32 9.34
CA LEU A 50 -3.53 -1.50 10.01
C LEU A 50 -2.43 -0.98 9.09
N VAL A 51 -2.73 -0.87 7.79
CA VAL A 51 -1.78 -0.33 6.81
C VAL A 51 -1.89 1.19 6.79
N THR A 52 -0.75 1.85 6.72
CA THR A 52 -0.69 3.29 6.50
C THR A 52 0.04 3.58 5.21
N ILE A 53 -0.58 4.34 4.33
CA ILE A 53 0.07 4.86 3.13
C ILE A 53 0.04 6.37 3.25
N GLY A 54 1.18 6.96 3.58
CA GLY A 54 1.24 8.34 4.01
C GLY A 54 2.18 9.21 3.22
N ALA A 55 1.92 10.51 3.30
CA ALA A 55 2.76 11.52 2.67
C ALA A 55 3.90 11.93 3.59
N GLU A 56 4.94 12.43 2.98
CA GLU A 56 6.00 13.11 3.68
C GLU A 56 6.40 14.32 2.83
N LYS A 57 6.45 15.50 3.44
CA LYS A 57 6.85 16.74 2.75
C LYS A 57 6.05 16.96 1.46
N ASP A 58 4.75 16.81 1.54
CA ASP A 58 3.82 17.01 0.42
C ASP A 58 3.97 16.00 -0.71
N ALA A 59 4.71 14.91 -0.51
CA ALA A 59 4.84 13.87 -1.50
C ALA A 59 4.19 12.59 -0.98
N SER A 60 3.46 11.92 -1.85
CA SER A 60 2.71 10.70 -1.51
C SER A 60 3.16 9.54 -2.36
N PRO A 61 3.04 8.32 -1.84
CA PRO A 61 3.39 7.13 -2.60
C PRO A 61 2.54 6.95 -3.85
N VAL A 62 3.15 6.34 -4.86
CA VAL A 62 2.47 5.93 -6.08
C VAL A 62 2.69 4.42 -6.23
N LEU A 63 1.59 3.69 -6.38
CA LEU A 63 1.63 2.23 -6.48
C LEU A 63 1.30 1.81 -7.91
N GLY A 64 1.99 0.79 -8.39
CA GLY A 64 1.65 0.19 -9.67
C GLY A 64 0.45 -0.75 -9.57
N ASP A 65 0.40 -1.76 -10.44
CA ASP A 65 -0.69 -2.73 -10.47
C ASP A 65 -0.35 -3.95 -9.63
N ASN A 66 -1.38 -4.60 -9.11
CA ASN A 66 -1.24 -5.88 -8.40
C ASN A 66 -0.25 -5.81 -7.24
N VAL A 67 -0.40 -4.80 -6.40
CA VAL A 67 0.43 -4.64 -5.22
C VAL A 67 -0.32 -5.22 -4.03
N PHE A 68 0.35 -6.09 -3.28
CA PHE A 68 -0.19 -6.64 -2.04
C PHE A 68 0.53 -6.00 -0.86
N ILE A 69 -0.22 -5.46 0.08
CA ILE A 69 0.34 -4.79 1.25
C ILE A 69 -0.08 -5.53 2.51
N GLY A 70 0.89 -6.12 3.17
CA GLY A 70 0.67 -6.93 4.36
C GLY A 70 0.25 -6.11 5.56
N ALA A 71 -0.33 -6.78 6.55
CA ALA A 71 -0.89 -6.13 7.72
C ALA A 71 0.16 -5.30 8.47
N GLY A 72 -0.23 -4.12 8.88
CA GLY A 72 0.63 -3.25 9.67
C GLY A 72 1.73 -2.53 8.91
N ALA A 73 1.83 -2.72 7.61
CA ALA A 73 2.87 -2.07 6.82
C ALA A 73 2.66 -0.56 6.74
N LYS A 74 3.75 0.17 6.63
CA LYS A 74 3.73 1.62 6.48
C LYS A 74 4.50 1.97 5.22
N ILE A 75 3.86 2.68 4.29
CA ILE A 75 4.51 3.14 3.06
C ILE A 75 4.47 4.67 3.12
N ILE A 76 5.63 5.29 3.17
CA ILE A 76 5.72 6.71 3.51
C ILE A 76 6.55 7.47 2.49
N GLY A 77 6.01 8.60 2.04
CA GLY A 77 6.77 9.58 1.29
C GLY A 77 6.72 9.41 -0.21
N ALA A 78 7.64 10.04 -0.90
CA ALA A 78 7.70 10.08 -2.36
C ALA A 78 8.33 8.80 -2.90
N VAL A 79 7.65 7.67 -2.69
CA VAL A 79 8.17 6.38 -3.15
C VAL A 79 7.29 5.83 -4.25
N LYS A 80 7.91 5.06 -5.14
CA LYS A 80 7.21 4.31 -6.18
C LYS A 80 7.25 2.84 -5.83
N ILE A 81 6.06 2.25 -5.75
CA ILE A 81 5.94 0.81 -5.50
C ILE A 81 5.57 0.19 -6.84
N GLY A 82 6.45 -0.63 -7.35
CA GLY A 82 6.27 -1.22 -8.68
C GLY A 82 5.11 -2.20 -8.74
N SER A 83 4.84 -2.68 -9.94
CA SER A 83 3.76 -3.63 -10.17
C SER A 83 4.17 -5.04 -9.75
N ASN A 84 3.17 -5.82 -9.37
CA ASN A 84 3.36 -7.22 -8.96
C ASN A 84 4.31 -7.34 -7.77
N THR A 85 4.21 -6.39 -6.84
CA THR A 85 5.07 -6.36 -5.66
C THR A 85 4.31 -6.83 -4.43
N ARG A 86 5.08 -7.23 -3.42
CA ARG A 86 4.51 -7.61 -2.13
C ARG A 86 5.24 -6.83 -1.06
N ILE A 87 4.47 -6.22 -0.18
CA ILE A 87 5.02 -5.53 0.98
C ILE A 87 4.72 -6.41 2.19
N GLY A 88 5.76 -6.81 2.89
CA GLY A 88 5.61 -7.70 4.03
C GLY A 88 4.90 -7.06 5.20
N ALA A 89 4.34 -7.88 6.07
CA ALA A 89 3.66 -7.39 7.26
C ALA A 89 4.63 -6.56 8.11
N ASN A 90 4.14 -5.45 8.62
CA ASN A 90 4.88 -4.52 9.49
C ASN A 90 6.12 -3.90 8.85
N ALA A 91 6.29 -4.02 7.54
CA ALA A 91 7.41 -3.36 6.87
C ALA A 91 7.21 -1.84 6.89
N VAL A 92 8.32 -1.11 6.99
CA VAL A 92 8.28 0.34 6.89
C VAL A 92 9.03 0.72 5.62
N VAL A 93 8.27 1.07 4.59
CA VAL A 93 8.80 1.29 3.24
C VAL A 93 8.96 2.78 2.99
N ASN A 94 10.20 3.21 2.91
CA ASN A 94 10.54 4.59 2.59
C ASN A 94 11.52 4.66 1.41
N ILE A 95 11.55 3.60 0.61
CA ILE A 95 12.37 3.49 -0.59
C ILE A 95 11.50 3.00 -1.74
N ASP A 96 11.95 3.21 -2.96
CA ASP A 96 11.27 2.65 -4.12
C ASP A 96 11.39 1.13 -4.13
N VAL A 97 10.33 0.47 -4.59
CA VAL A 97 10.30 -0.98 -4.72
C VAL A 97 10.11 -1.30 -6.20
N PRO A 98 11.08 -2.01 -6.81
CA PRO A 98 10.96 -2.32 -8.23
C PRO A 98 9.87 -3.34 -8.51
N ASP A 99 9.49 -3.44 -9.78
CA ASP A 99 8.48 -4.43 -10.19
C ASP A 99 8.92 -5.84 -9.80
N ASN A 100 7.94 -6.65 -9.45
CA ASN A 100 8.11 -8.07 -9.13
C ASN A 100 8.99 -8.35 -7.91
N ALA A 101 9.18 -7.35 -7.06
CA ALA A 101 10.01 -7.51 -5.87
C ALA A 101 9.15 -7.61 -4.61
N THR A 102 9.78 -8.01 -3.52
CA THR A 102 9.17 -8.03 -2.20
C THR A 102 10.00 -7.12 -1.29
N ALA A 103 9.32 -6.29 -0.50
CA ALA A 103 9.97 -5.42 0.46
C ALA A 103 9.58 -5.87 1.87
N VAL A 104 10.56 -6.05 2.75
CA VAL A 104 10.33 -6.52 4.11
C VAL A 104 11.24 -5.79 5.09
N GLY A 105 10.77 -5.66 6.30
CA GLY A 105 11.61 -5.18 7.39
C GLY A 105 11.41 -3.72 7.77
N ILE A 106 12.12 -3.30 8.80
CA ILE A 106 12.09 -1.94 9.36
C ILE A 106 13.52 -1.45 9.53
N PRO A 107 14.04 -0.54 8.69
CA PRO A 107 13.46 -0.08 7.43
C PRO A 107 13.39 -1.21 6.40
N ALA A 108 12.48 -1.09 5.46
CA ALA A 108 12.30 -2.15 4.47
C ALA A 108 13.51 -2.29 3.56
N ARG A 109 13.76 -3.53 3.19
CA ARG A 109 14.79 -3.87 2.22
C ARG A 109 14.14 -4.73 1.14
N ILE A 110 14.74 -4.72 -0.03
CA ILE A 110 14.20 -5.44 -1.17
C ILE A 110 14.72 -6.88 -1.14
N VAL A 111 13.78 -7.81 -1.24
CA VAL A 111 14.07 -9.23 -1.39
C VAL A 111 13.53 -9.64 -2.74
N THR A 112 14.38 -10.13 -3.62
CA THR A 112 13.97 -10.56 -4.94
C THR A 112 13.84 -12.07 -4.92
N PRO A 113 12.71 -12.61 -5.38
CA PRO A 113 12.58 -14.07 -5.44
C PRO A 113 13.66 -14.66 -6.33
N THR A 114 14.17 -15.80 -5.93
CA THR A 114 15.11 -16.52 -6.79
C THR A 114 14.33 -17.20 -7.92
N PRO A 115 14.98 -17.51 -9.03
CA PRO A 115 14.28 -18.14 -10.15
C PRO A 115 13.58 -19.45 -9.78
N GLU A 116 14.09 -20.20 -8.83
CA GLU A 116 13.46 -21.45 -8.41
C GLU A 116 12.48 -21.25 -7.27
N SER A 117 12.25 -20.05 -6.83
CA SER A 117 11.26 -19.78 -5.80
C SER A 117 9.87 -19.88 -6.40
N PRO A 118 8.99 -20.68 -5.83
CA PRO A 118 7.67 -20.88 -6.41
C PRO A 118 6.68 -19.76 -6.13
N SER A 119 7.03 -18.74 -5.53
CA SER A 119 6.02 -17.74 -5.20
C SER A 119 5.97 -16.47 -5.89
#